data_fe67110271a8491c1baf3eb6f8e993a5
#
_entry.id   fe67110271a8491c1baf3eb6f8e993a5
#
_cell.length_a   1.000
_cell.length_b   1.000
_cell.length_c   1.000
_cell.angle_alpha   90.00
_cell.angle_beta   90.00
_cell.angle_gamma   90.00
#
_symmetry.space_group_name_H-M   'P 1'
#
loop_
_entity.id
_entity.type
_entity.pdbx_description
1 polymer ?
#
loop_
_entity_poly.entity_id
_entity_poly.type
_entity_poly.pdbx_seq_one_letter_code
_entity_poly.pdbx_strand_id
1 'polypeptide(L)'
;MTDGIRAAAPQSGAVEFSARSTGVLVLADGTVFQGNAFGAPTSAVGEVCFNTAITGYEEILADPSYAGQIVAFTFPHIGIVGANEEDIESITPAVRGLVVRAHAEAPSNYRATGTLDRWLKRHNIPGLSGIDTRRLTARIRERGMPHGVIAHHADGRFDLAALRAQAKEFPGLEGLDLAKEVTCRQMFTWDETQWRWNEGYGKQTNPGWRAVVVDYGVKRNILRLLAGSGAEIIVVPASSTTEDVMRHKPHGVLLSNGPGDPAATGQYAIPMIRGLIDAQVPVFGICLGHQMLGLALGGRTRKMAQGHHGANHPVKDLETGKVEIVSMNHGFTVDRDTLPKGVKETHVSLFDGTNCGIRVEGRNIFSVQYHPEASPGPMDSHYLFDRFADAAKTRV
;
A
#
# COMPACT_ATOMS: atom_id res chain seq x y z
N MET A 1 56.83 23.25 37.81
CA MET A 1 56.03 23.71 36.64
C MET A 1 55.48 22.46 35.98
N THR A 2 54.27 22.14 36.30
CA THR A 2 53.55 21.01 35.74
C THR A 2 52.27 21.55 35.15
N ASP A 3 52.29 21.76 33.81
CA ASP A 3 51.11 22.17 33.10
C ASP A 3 50.13 21.01 32.94
N GLY A 4 48.99 21.18 33.58
CA GLY A 4 47.87 20.23 33.51
C GLY A 4 47.14 20.39 32.16
N ILE A 5 47.16 19.35 31.34
CA ILE A 5 46.31 19.21 30.14
C ILE A 5 44.86 19.00 30.65
N ARG A 6 44.03 20.02 30.51
CA ARG A 6 42.57 19.89 30.68
C ARG A 6 42.03 19.17 29.44
N ALA A 7 41.53 17.97 29.63
CA ALA A 7 40.75 17.26 28.63
C ALA A 7 39.47 18.07 28.34
N ALA A 8 39.27 18.47 27.10
CA ALA A 8 38.03 19.09 26.65
C ALA A 8 36.90 18.05 26.68
N ALA A 9 35.77 18.39 27.31
CA ALA A 9 34.55 17.60 27.29
C ALA A 9 34.06 17.43 25.85
N PRO A 10 33.45 16.26 25.49
CA PRO A 10 32.89 16.07 24.15
C PRO A 10 31.74 17.07 23.96
N GLN A 11 31.88 17.95 23.01
CA GLN A 11 30.80 18.80 22.53
C GLN A 11 29.73 17.89 21.93
N SER A 12 28.50 17.96 22.44
CA SER A 12 27.32 17.36 21.82
C SER A 12 27.18 17.94 20.39
N GLY A 13 27.53 17.15 19.41
CA GLY A 13 27.65 17.62 18.03
C GLY A 13 26.28 17.76 17.35
N ALA A 14 25.68 18.93 17.48
CA ALA A 14 24.73 19.37 16.47
C ALA A 14 25.54 19.69 15.19
N VAL A 15 25.38 18.88 14.15
CA VAL A 15 25.99 19.17 12.84
C VAL A 15 25.18 20.28 12.19
N GLU A 16 25.78 21.45 12.02
CA GLU A 16 25.19 22.55 11.23
C GLU A 16 25.29 22.20 9.74
N PHE A 17 24.14 22.05 9.10
CA PHE A 17 24.03 21.92 7.65
C PHE A 17 23.99 23.29 6.98
N SER A 18 24.36 23.36 5.69
CA SER A 18 24.30 24.58 4.93
C SER A 18 22.93 25.26 5.08
N ALA A 19 22.88 26.59 5.15
CA ALA A 19 21.73 27.44 5.51
C ALA A 19 20.46 27.30 4.64
N ARG A 20 20.28 26.20 3.91
CA ARG A 20 19.15 25.94 2.99
C ARG A 20 18.41 24.62 3.19
N SER A 21 18.91 23.69 4.00
CA SER A 21 18.23 22.39 4.20
C SER A 21 17.29 22.45 5.39
N THR A 22 15.99 22.45 5.14
CA THR A 22 14.93 22.48 6.18
C THR A 22 14.34 21.13 6.50
N GLY A 23 14.82 20.07 5.82
CA GLY A 23 14.37 18.69 6.04
C GLY A 23 15.50 17.69 5.90
N VAL A 24 15.36 16.56 6.61
CA VAL A 24 16.28 15.42 6.53
C VAL A 24 15.53 14.09 6.51
N LEU A 25 16.13 13.08 5.86
CA LEU A 25 15.82 11.68 6.04
C LEU A 25 17.05 11.01 6.66
N VAL A 26 16.90 10.46 7.85
CA VAL A 26 17.95 9.74 8.58
C VAL A 26 17.59 8.26 8.63
N LEU A 27 18.45 7.41 8.05
CA LEU A 27 18.26 5.97 8.06
C LEU A 27 18.88 5.35 9.31
N ALA A 28 18.38 4.19 9.73
CA ALA A 28 18.84 3.45 10.91
C ALA A 28 20.35 3.14 10.88
N ASP A 29 20.95 2.94 9.70
CA ASP A 29 22.38 2.72 9.55
C ASP A 29 23.23 4.01 9.67
N GLY A 30 22.60 5.17 9.78
CA GLY A 30 23.23 6.48 9.90
C GLY A 30 23.42 7.20 8.58
N THR A 31 22.92 6.68 7.45
CA THR A 31 22.90 7.43 6.19
C THR A 31 21.93 8.61 6.29
N VAL A 32 22.35 9.79 5.87
CA VAL A 32 21.56 11.02 5.91
C VAL A 32 21.38 11.58 4.50
N PHE A 33 20.14 11.92 4.17
CA PHE A 33 19.77 12.69 3.00
C PHE A 33 19.20 14.03 3.46
N GLN A 34 19.77 15.12 2.95
CA GLN A 34 19.35 16.48 3.25
C GLN A 34 18.59 17.08 2.09
N GLY A 35 17.56 17.85 2.39
CA GLY A 35 16.76 18.50 1.37
C GLY A 35 15.88 19.60 1.92
N ASN A 36 14.87 19.96 1.14
CA ASN A 36 13.90 20.98 1.49
C ASN A 36 12.64 20.32 2.02
N ALA A 37 12.22 20.72 3.20
CA ALA A 37 10.97 20.30 3.79
C ALA A 37 9.78 20.91 3.05
N PHE A 38 8.72 20.12 2.86
CA PHE A 38 7.40 20.55 2.42
C PHE A 38 6.35 19.66 3.09
N GLY A 39 5.05 19.96 2.90
CA GLY A 39 4.03 19.25 3.66
C GLY A 39 3.99 19.67 5.12
N ALA A 40 3.57 18.77 6.02
CA ALA A 40 3.41 19.07 7.44
C ALA A 40 4.76 19.31 8.15
N PRO A 41 4.88 20.33 9.02
CA PRO A 41 6.10 20.61 9.78
C PRO A 41 6.22 19.66 11.00
N THR A 42 6.41 18.38 10.73
CA THR A 42 6.48 17.32 11.71
C THR A 42 7.59 16.32 11.38
N SER A 43 7.78 15.32 12.21
CA SER A 43 8.62 14.17 11.94
C SER A 43 7.82 12.88 11.95
N ALA A 44 8.26 11.88 11.18
CA ALA A 44 7.65 10.56 11.16
C ALA A 44 8.70 9.48 10.95
N VAL A 45 8.50 8.32 11.59
CA VAL A 45 9.32 7.12 11.44
C VAL A 45 8.56 6.09 10.62
N GLY A 46 9.28 5.32 9.80
CA GLY A 46 8.69 4.24 9.01
C GLY A 46 9.73 3.45 8.22
N GLU A 47 9.27 2.38 7.60
CA GLU A 47 10.05 1.64 6.61
C GLU A 47 10.10 2.46 5.30
N VAL A 48 11.29 2.66 4.74
CA VAL A 48 11.46 3.45 3.53
C VAL A 48 11.39 2.53 2.30
N CYS A 49 10.35 2.68 1.52
CA CYS A 49 10.19 2.01 0.23
C CYS A 49 10.34 3.02 -0.93
N PHE A 50 10.51 2.52 -2.16
CA PHE A 50 10.43 3.38 -3.34
C PHE A 50 9.21 3.00 -4.20
N ASN A 51 8.70 3.94 -4.98
CA ASN A 51 7.64 3.69 -5.95
C ASN A 51 8.09 4.19 -7.33
N THR A 52 7.85 3.38 -8.38
CA THR A 52 8.28 3.66 -9.75
C THR A 52 7.20 4.29 -10.62
N ALA A 53 6.01 4.54 -10.10
CA ALA A 53 4.93 5.19 -10.85
C ALA A 53 5.31 6.62 -11.26
N ILE A 54 4.95 6.99 -12.46
CA ILE A 54 5.20 8.34 -13.02
C ILE A 54 4.04 9.32 -12.77
N THR A 55 2.87 8.79 -12.39
CA THR A 55 1.63 9.53 -12.10
C THR A 55 0.85 8.80 -11.01
N GLY A 56 -0.26 9.39 -10.53
CA GLY A 56 -1.10 8.77 -9.52
C GLY A 56 -0.50 8.81 -8.12
N TYR A 57 0.29 9.82 -7.83
CA TYR A 57 0.93 9.94 -6.51
C TYR A 57 -0.09 10.21 -5.38
N GLU A 58 -1.23 10.83 -5.66
CA GLU A 58 -2.28 11.07 -4.66
C GLU A 58 -2.97 9.77 -4.29
N GLU A 59 -3.31 8.94 -5.28
CA GLU A 59 -3.84 7.59 -5.10
C GLU A 59 -2.85 6.70 -4.32
N ILE A 60 -1.55 6.78 -4.63
CA ILE A 60 -0.50 6.04 -3.91
C ILE A 60 -0.43 6.50 -2.45
N LEU A 61 -0.41 7.81 -2.20
CA LEU A 61 -0.32 8.35 -0.84
C LEU A 61 -1.59 8.11 -0.03
N ALA A 62 -2.75 7.99 -0.70
CA ALA A 62 -4.03 7.67 -0.07
C ALA A 62 -4.29 6.16 0.05
N ASP A 63 -3.46 5.28 -0.54
CA ASP A 63 -3.60 3.82 -0.41
C ASP A 63 -3.23 3.38 1.01
N PRO A 64 -4.16 2.78 1.78
CA PRO A 64 -3.91 2.31 3.14
C PRO A 64 -2.78 1.26 3.23
N SER A 65 -2.46 0.57 2.14
CA SER A 65 -1.37 -0.43 2.10
C SER A 65 0.00 0.16 2.39
N TYR A 66 0.18 1.50 2.32
CA TYR A 66 1.41 2.19 2.72
C TYR A 66 1.46 2.57 4.22
N ALA A 67 0.56 2.09 5.05
CA ALA A 67 0.65 2.34 6.49
C ALA A 67 2.00 1.87 7.06
N GLY A 68 2.61 2.73 7.87
CA GLY A 68 3.95 2.48 8.44
C GLY A 68 5.12 2.75 7.49
N GLN A 69 4.88 3.22 6.25
CA GLN A 69 5.94 3.42 5.25
C GLN A 69 6.17 4.90 4.90
N ILE A 70 7.43 5.23 4.58
CA ILE A 70 7.86 6.49 3.94
C ILE A 70 8.11 6.17 2.47
N VAL A 71 7.37 6.81 1.57
CA VAL A 71 7.41 6.52 0.13
C VAL A 71 8.36 7.46 -0.59
N ALA A 72 9.38 6.89 -1.26
CA ALA A 72 10.31 7.63 -2.13
C ALA A 72 9.92 7.43 -3.60
N PHE A 73 9.48 8.48 -4.28
CA PHE A 73 9.20 8.39 -5.71
C PHE A 73 10.47 8.45 -6.55
N THR A 74 10.59 7.51 -7.49
CA THR A 74 11.73 7.48 -8.44
C THR A 74 11.54 8.47 -9.59
N PHE A 75 10.29 8.79 -9.94
CA PHE A 75 9.98 9.82 -10.91
C PHE A 75 10.38 11.20 -10.37
N PRO A 76 11.14 12.01 -11.15
CA PRO A 76 11.79 13.19 -10.61
C PRO A 76 10.84 14.35 -10.26
N HIS A 77 9.70 14.47 -10.93
CA HIS A 77 8.78 15.60 -10.76
C HIS A 77 7.44 15.12 -10.21
N ILE A 78 7.18 15.38 -8.93
CA ILE A 78 5.95 15.00 -8.24
C ILE A 78 5.19 16.28 -7.84
N GLY A 79 3.86 16.26 -7.95
CA GLY A 79 3.00 17.40 -7.64
C GLY A 79 2.47 18.18 -8.87
N ILE A 80 2.91 17.83 -10.09
CA ILE A 80 2.52 18.54 -11.32
C ILE A 80 1.02 18.51 -11.58
N VAL A 81 0.34 17.39 -11.32
CA VAL A 81 -1.12 17.28 -11.48
C VAL A 81 -1.90 17.92 -10.33
N GLY A 82 -1.20 18.40 -9.28
CA GLY A 82 -1.85 18.96 -8.09
C GLY A 82 -2.45 17.90 -7.18
N ALA A 83 -3.49 18.28 -6.46
CA ALA A 83 -4.32 17.40 -5.65
C ALA A 83 -5.81 17.74 -5.86
N ASN A 84 -6.69 16.76 -5.70
CA ASN A 84 -8.13 16.91 -5.82
C ASN A 84 -8.86 15.87 -4.94
N GLU A 85 -10.17 16.00 -4.77
CA GLU A 85 -10.95 15.12 -3.90
C GLU A 85 -11.43 13.84 -4.61
N GLU A 86 -11.19 13.69 -5.90
CA GLU A 86 -11.61 12.52 -6.69
C GLU A 86 -10.53 11.43 -6.71
N ASP A 87 -9.23 11.81 -6.74
CA ASP A 87 -8.10 10.90 -6.92
C ASP A 87 -7.61 10.34 -5.57
N ILE A 88 -8.52 10.01 -4.64
CA ILE A 88 -8.19 9.45 -3.33
C ILE A 88 -8.74 8.04 -3.17
N GLU A 89 -7.91 7.16 -2.64
CA GLU A 89 -8.26 5.76 -2.37
C GLU A 89 -8.72 5.51 -0.93
N SER A 90 -8.45 6.44 -0.01
CA SER A 90 -8.94 6.45 1.37
C SER A 90 -9.10 7.87 1.88
N ILE A 91 -10.06 8.09 2.78
CA ILE A 91 -10.29 9.40 3.42
C ILE A 91 -9.13 9.75 4.37
N THR A 92 -8.53 8.74 4.98
CA THR A 92 -7.45 8.89 5.96
C THR A 92 -6.19 8.22 5.41
N PRO A 93 -5.30 8.98 4.73
CA PRO A 93 -4.01 8.47 4.31
C PRO A 93 -3.20 7.95 5.49
N ALA A 94 -2.60 6.76 5.31
CA ALA A 94 -1.84 6.09 6.37
C ALA A 94 -0.31 6.13 6.16
N VAL A 95 0.15 6.68 5.04
CA VAL A 95 1.57 6.86 4.73
C VAL A 95 2.26 7.74 5.77
N ARG A 96 3.51 7.42 6.12
CA ARG A 96 4.28 8.14 7.15
C ARG A 96 5.02 9.36 6.58
N GLY A 97 5.33 9.38 5.31
CA GLY A 97 6.05 10.51 4.70
C GLY A 97 6.29 10.33 3.22
N LEU A 98 6.68 11.40 2.59
CA LEU A 98 6.93 11.49 1.15
C LEU A 98 8.34 11.99 0.88
N VAL A 99 9.08 11.30 0.00
CA VAL A 99 10.42 11.70 -0.44
C VAL A 99 10.46 11.81 -1.96
N VAL A 100 10.89 12.98 -2.47
CA VAL A 100 10.90 13.25 -3.90
C VAL A 100 12.19 13.96 -4.34
N ARG A 101 12.55 13.83 -5.62
CA ARG A 101 13.64 14.60 -6.22
C ARG A 101 13.29 16.08 -6.30
N ALA A 102 12.12 16.39 -6.84
CA ALA A 102 11.55 17.73 -6.91
C ALA A 102 10.03 17.64 -6.77
N HIS A 103 9.42 18.61 -6.14
CA HIS A 103 7.98 18.77 -6.13
C HIS A 103 7.57 20.03 -6.89
N ALA A 104 6.41 19.99 -7.52
CA ALA A 104 5.84 21.16 -8.17
C ALA A 104 5.07 22.00 -7.16
N GLU A 105 5.44 23.26 -7.01
CA GLU A 105 4.75 24.21 -6.13
C GLU A 105 3.41 24.67 -6.73
N ALA A 106 3.36 24.82 -8.06
CA ALA A 106 2.16 25.17 -8.80
C ALA A 106 1.76 24.03 -9.73
N PRO A 107 0.55 23.47 -9.58
CA PRO A 107 0.06 22.42 -10.44
C PRO A 107 -0.24 22.93 -11.86
N SER A 108 -0.09 22.05 -12.85
CA SER A 108 -0.38 22.30 -14.26
C SER A 108 -1.37 21.28 -14.81
N ASN A 109 -2.50 21.11 -14.14
CA ASN A 109 -3.57 20.21 -14.57
C ASN A 109 -4.94 20.84 -14.27
N TYR A 110 -5.89 20.71 -15.19
CA TYR A 110 -7.24 21.30 -15.05
C TYR A 110 -8.06 20.71 -13.89
N ARG A 111 -7.75 19.51 -13.43
CA ARG A 111 -8.43 18.84 -12.29
C ARG A 111 -7.88 19.30 -10.93
N ALA A 112 -6.76 20.03 -10.90
CA ALA A 112 -6.16 20.47 -9.65
C ALA A 112 -7.10 21.42 -8.88
N THR A 113 -7.45 21.06 -7.65
CA THR A 113 -8.15 21.93 -6.69
C THR A 113 -7.23 22.49 -5.62
N GLY A 114 -6.01 21.98 -5.54
CA GLY A 114 -4.97 22.37 -4.61
C GLY A 114 -3.58 21.91 -4.99
N THR A 115 -2.59 22.29 -4.19
CA THR A 115 -1.21 21.80 -4.32
C THR A 115 -0.99 20.54 -3.48
N LEU A 116 -0.03 19.71 -3.87
CA LEU A 116 0.41 18.55 -3.08
C LEU A 116 0.88 18.98 -1.67
N ASP A 117 1.60 20.08 -1.55
CA ASP A 117 2.05 20.62 -0.26
C ASP A 117 0.88 20.87 0.69
N ARG A 118 -0.20 21.52 0.19
CA ARG A 118 -1.40 21.80 0.98
C ARG A 118 -2.12 20.50 1.37
N TRP A 119 -2.20 19.54 0.48
CA TRP A 119 -2.81 18.22 0.74
C TRP A 119 -2.04 17.48 1.84
N LEU A 120 -0.71 17.42 1.75
CA LEU A 120 0.14 16.81 2.78
C LEU A 120 -0.02 17.48 4.16
N LYS A 121 -0.06 18.82 4.19
CA LYS A 121 -0.29 19.59 5.43
C LYS A 121 -1.64 19.25 6.07
N ARG A 122 -2.69 19.14 5.28
CA ARG A 122 -4.03 18.77 5.74
C ARG A 122 -4.05 17.39 6.39
N HIS A 123 -3.26 16.45 5.88
CA HIS A 123 -3.17 15.08 6.38
C HIS A 123 -2.04 14.85 7.38
N ASN A 124 -1.35 15.90 7.82
CA ASN A 124 -0.21 15.84 8.74
C ASN A 124 0.93 14.93 8.25
N ILE A 125 1.21 14.94 6.95
CA ILE A 125 2.24 14.12 6.31
C ILE A 125 3.46 15.00 5.98
N PRO A 126 4.67 14.69 6.50
CA PRO A 126 5.90 15.38 6.14
C PRO A 126 6.39 14.96 4.75
N GLY A 127 6.93 15.91 3.98
CA GLY A 127 7.53 15.69 2.68
C GLY A 127 8.96 16.22 2.63
N LEU A 128 9.84 15.53 1.91
CA LEU A 128 11.23 15.92 1.69
C LEU A 128 11.53 15.95 0.19
N SER A 129 12.01 17.11 -0.31
CA SER A 129 12.39 17.30 -1.70
C SER A 129 13.86 17.68 -1.83
N GLY A 130 14.40 17.62 -3.06
CA GLY A 130 15.77 18.05 -3.36
C GLY A 130 16.84 17.01 -3.05
N ILE A 131 16.45 15.77 -2.74
CA ILE A 131 17.42 14.70 -2.45
C ILE A 131 17.73 13.84 -3.69
N ASP A 132 18.79 13.06 -3.62
CA ASP A 132 19.14 12.06 -4.62
C ASP A 132 18.30 10.77 -4.39
N THR A 133 17.08 10.76 -4.94
CA THR A 133 16.17 9.60 -4.87
C THR A 133 16.72 8.39 -5.63
N ARG A 134 17.56 8.57 -6.66
CA ARG A 134 18.22 7.47 -7.37
C ARG A 134 19.21 6.74 -6.46
N ARG A 135 20.02 7.48 -5.69
CA ARG A 135 20.95 6.91 -4.69
C ARG A 135 20.19 6.17 -3.59
N LEU A 136 19.08 6.74 -3.11
CA LEU A 136 18.21 6.08 -2.11
C LEU A 136 17.63 4.78 -2.67
N THR A 137 17.09 4.79 -3.89
CA THR A 137 16.53 3.62 -4.55
C THR A 137 17.59 2.51 -4.78
N ALA A 138 18.79 2.89 -5.27
CA ALA A 138 19.89 1.94 -5.44
C ALA A 138 20.24 1.25 -4.12
N ARG A 139 20.31 2.02 -3.02
CA ARG A 139 20.57 1.50 -1.68
C ARG A 139 19.48 0.52 -1.22
N ILE A 140 18.20 0.84 -1.44
CA ILE A 140 17.09 -0.07 -1.08
C ILE A 140 17.20 -1.40 -1.86
N ARG A 141 17.55 -1.33 -3.14
CA ARG A 141 17.74 -2.53 -3.97
C ARG A 141 18.92 -3.40 -3.52
N GLU A 142 19.99 -2.79 -3.04
CA GLU A 142 21.21 -3.50 -2.60
C GLU A 142 21.08 -4.09 -1.19
N ARG A 143 20.37 -3.41 -0.28
CA ARG A 143 20.40 -3.71 1.16
C ARG A 143 19.03 -3.99 1.78
N GLY A 144 17.97 -3.94 0.99
CA GLY A 144 16.60 -4.02 1.47
C GLY A 144 16.03 -2.67 1.93
N MET A 145 14.76 -2.67 2.29
CA MET A 145 14.03 -1.49 2.77
C MET A 145 14.53 -1.09 4.16
N PRO A 146 15.18 0.08 4.32
CA PRO A 146 15.68 0.53 5.61
C PRO A 146 14.56 1.17 6.43
N HIS A 147 14.71 1.17 7.76
CA HIS A 147 13.95 2.06 8.63
C HIS A 147 14.56 3.46 8.57
N GLY A 148 13.72 4.50 8.61
CA GLY A 148 14.15 5.89 8.55
C GLY A 148 13.21 6.82 9.27
N VAL A 149 13.74 8.01 9.58
CA VAL A 149 12.96 9.15 10.11
C VAL A 149 13.07 10.29 9.12
N ILE A 150 11.93 10.79 8.66
CA ILE A 150 11.83 12.08 7.96
C ILE A 150 11.53 13.15 9.02
N ALA A 151 12.27 14.26 9.01
CA ALA A 151 12.10 15.32 9.99
C ALA A 151 12.22 16.70 9.34
N HIS A 152 11.38 17.63 9.81
CA HIS A 152 11.40 19.03 9.43
C HIS A 152 11.92 19.90 10.58
N HIS A 153 12.74 20.90 10.24
CA HIS A 153 13.14 21.96 11.15
C HIS A 153 13.40 23.26 10.38
N ALA A 154 12.68 24.31 10.70
CA ALA A 154 12.74 25.58 9.99
C ALA A 154 14.16 26.18 9.94
N ASP A 155 14.93 26.01 11.02
CA ASP A 155 16.29 26.55 11.14
C ASP A 155 17.37 25.60 10.58
N GLY A 156 16.97 24.43 10.03
CA GLY A 156 17.90 23.44 9.50
C GLY A 156 18.78 22.75 10.56
N ARG A 157 18.39 22.79 11.84
CA ARG A 157 19.11 22.16 12.94
C ARG A 157 18.48 20.85 13.32
N PHE A 158 19.24 19.75 13.23
CA PHE A 158 18.77 18.41 13.50
C PHE A 158 19.68 17.68 14.47
N ASP A 159 19.10 17.04 15.48
CA ASP A 159 19.79 16.05 16.29
C ASP A 159 19.81 14.72 15.56
N LEU A 160 20.85 14.52 14.72
CA LEU A 160 20.99 13.32 13.92
C LEU A 160 21.14 12.05 14.75
N ALA A 161 21.71 12.17 15.96
CA ALA A 161 21.90 11.03 16.85
C ALA A 161 20.54 10.55 17.39
N ALA A 162 19.69 11.48 17.82
CA ALA A 162 18.33 11.17 18.27
C ALA A 162 17.46 10.63 17.14
N LEU A 163 17.49 11.23 15.95
CA LEU A 163 16.75 10.73 14.78
C LEU A 163 17.20 9.32 14.37
N ARG A 164 18.50 9.05 14.40
CA ARG A 164 19.04 7.71 14.14
C ARG A 164 18.61 6.69 15.18
N ALA A 165 18.61 7.06 16.46
CA ALA A 165 18.11 6.19 17.53
C ALA A 165 16.63 5.84 17.28
N GLN A 166 15.79 6.83 16.98
CA GLN A 166 14.38 6.64 16.65
C GLN A 166 14.18 5.72 15.44
N ALA A 167 15.01 5.86 14.37
CA ALA A 167 14.95 4.97 13.22
C ALA A 167 15.33 3.51 13.58
N LYS A 168 16.26 3.31 14.52
CA LYS A 168 16.66 1.97 14.99
C LYS A 168 15.63 1.30 15.89
N GLU A 169 14.91 2.09 16.68
CA GLU A 169 13.87 1.60 17.58
C GLU A 169 12.59 1.21 16.85
N PHE A 170 12.41 1.65 15.61
CA PHE A 170 11.26 1.24 14.81
C PHE A 170 11.31 -0.26 14.56
N PRO A 171 10.27 -1.05 14.94
CA PRO A 171 10.31 -2.50 14.88
C PRO A 171 10.28 -3.06 13.44
N GLY A 172 10.00 -2.23 12.45
CA GLY A 172 9.71 -2.68 11.09
C GLY A 172 8.25 -3.08 10.92
N LEU A 173 7.91 -3.62 9.75
CA LEU A 173 6.53 -4.05 9.45
C LEU A 173 6.31 -5.53 9.79
N GLU A 174 7.36 -6.32 9.96
CA GLU A 174 7.27 -7.73 10.31
C GLU A 174 6.70 -7.90 11.73
N GLY A 175 5.68 -8.73 11.88
CA GLY A 175 4.95 -8.92 13.13
C GLY A 175 3.90 -7.84 13.46
N LEU A 176 3.74 -6.78 12.63
CA LEU A 176 2.75 -5.73 12.85
C LEU A 176 1.43 -6.02 12.13
N ASP A 177 0.34 -6.02 12.89
CA ASP A 177 -1.03 -6.06 12.36
C ASP A 177 -1.54 -4.64 12.09
N LEU A 178 -1.16 -4.08 10.95
CA LEU A 178 -1.58 -2.74 10.56
C LEU A 178 -2.98 -2.71 9.92
N ALA A 179 -3.53 -3.86 9.52
CA ALA A 179 -4.90 -3.94 9.03
C ALA A 179 -5.92 -3.45 10.07
N LYS A 180 -5.67 -3.69 11.37
CA LYS A 180 -6.50 -3.17 12.46
C LYS A 180 -6.49 -1.65 12.59
N GLU A 181 -5.43 -0.99 12.13
CA GLU A 181 -5.30 0.47 12.21
C GLU A 181 -6.09 1.18 11.11
N VAL A 182 -6.24 0.54 9.93
CA VAL A 182 -6.83 1.13 8.73
C VAL A 182 -8.22 0.63 8.38
N THR A 183 -8.66 -0.49 8.96
CA THR A 183 -9.99 -1.06 8.73
C THR A 183 -11.12 -0.14 9.18
N CYS A 184 -12.28 -0.28 8.57
CA CYS A 184 -13.50 0.41 9.03
C CYS A 184 -13.88 -0.02 10.47
N ARG A 185 -14.38 0.92 11.24
CA ARG A 185 -14.83 0.66 12.63
C ARG A 185 -16.19 -0.01 12.70
N GLN A 186 -17.02 0.20 11.69
CA GLN A 186 -18.38 -0.32 11.57
C GLN A 186 -18.62 -0.70 10.13
N MET A 187 -19.51 -1.67 9.91
CA MET A 187 -19.93 -2.03 8.58
C MET A 187 -20.59 -0.84 7.88
N PHE A 188 -20.40 -0.74 6.57
CA PHE A 188 -21.05 0.24 5.72
C PHE A 188 -21.38 -0.34 4.34
N THR A 189 -22.23 0.34 3.60
CA THR A 189 -22.57 0.01 2.21
C THR A 189 -21.91 0.96 1.25
N TRP A 190 -21.66 0.51 0.02
CA TRP A 190 -21.04 1.31 -1.03
C TRP A 190 -21.84 1.20 -2.33
N ASP A 191 -22.08 2.34 -2.99
CA ASP A 191 -22.85 2.40 -4.24
C ASP A 191 -22.16 3.15 -5.40
N GLU A 192 -21.01 3.80 -5.13
CA GLU A 192 -20.28 4.56 -6.15
C GLU A 192 -19.60 3.63 -7.16
N THR A 193 -19.77 3.93 -8.46
CA THR A 193 -19.14 3.20 -9.57
C THR A 193 -17.92 3.95 -10.12
N GLN A 194 -17.25 3.39 -11.14
CA GLN A 194 -16.05 3.97 -11.73
C GLN A 194 -16.30 5.39 -12.26
N TRP A 195 -15.26 6.20 -12.21
CA TRP A 195 -15.21 7.53 -12.78
C TRP A 195 -15.29 7.47 -14.32
N ARG A 196 -16.07 8.37 -14.90
CA ARG A 196 -16.20 8.53 -16.34
C ARG A 196 -15.92 9.97 -16.73
N TRP A 197 -15.26 10.12 -17.86
CA TRP A 197 -14.96 11.44 -18.41
C TRP A 197 -16.23 12.28 -18.58
N ASN A 198 -16.21 13.53 -18.09
CA ASN A 198 -17.33 14.49 -18.06
C ASN A 198 -18.55 14.09 -17.21
N GLU A 199 -18.59 12.92 -16.60
CA GLU A 199 -19.70 12.44 -15.78
C GLU A 199 -19.32 12.34 -14.28
N GLY A 200 -18.00 12.18 -14.00
CA GLY A 200 -17.53 11.88 -12.65
C GLY A 200 -17.82 10.44 -12.24
N TYR A 201 -18.00 10.22 -10.94
CA TYR A 201 -18.37 8.92 -10.39
C TYR A 201 -19.88 8.67 -10.56
N GLY A 202 -20.23 7.47 -11.05
CA GLY A 202 -21.61 7.01 -11.16
C GLY A 202 -22.12 6.35 -9.88
N LYS A 203 -23.36 5.86 -9.91
CA LYS A 203 -23.98 5.12 -8.80
C LYS A 203 -24.62 3.82 -9.26
N GLN A 204 -24.47 2.75 -8.46
CA GLN A 204 -25.18 1.50 -8.62
C GLN A 204 -26.58 1.63 -8.03
N THR A 205 -27.61 1.53 -8.86
CA THR A 205 -29.02 1.69 -8.47
C THR A 205 -29.86 0.43 -8.62
N ASN A 206 -29.34 -0.60 -9.29
CA ASN A 206 -30.06 -1.85 -9.53
C ASN A 206 -29.10 -3.07 -9.40
N PRO A 207 -28.68 -3.41 -8.16
CA PRO A 207 -27.74 -4.53 -7.96
C PRO A 207 -28.41 -5.88 -8.27
N GLY A 208 -27.66 -6.76 -8.96
CA GLY A 208 -28.11 -8.12 -9.29
C GLY A 208 -27.50 -9.21 -8.42
N TRP A 209 -26.50 -8.91 -7.61
CA TRP A 209 -25.82 -9.84 -6.71
C TRP A 209 -25.20 -9.12 -5.53
N ARG A 210 -24.81 -9.84 -4.46
CA ARG A 210 -24.26 -9.25 -3.25
C ARG A 210 -22.83 -9.66 -2.99
N ALA A 211 -21.94 -8.67 -2.84
CA ALA A 211 -20.58 -8.84 -2.37
C ALA A 211 -20.45 -8.41 -0.92
N VAL A 212 -19.82 -9.23 -0.09
CA VAL A 212 -19.29 -8.79 1.19
C VAL A 212 -17.79 -8.59 1.04
N VAL A 213 -17.31 -7.42 1.42
CA VAL A 213 -15.89 -7.05 1.36
C VAL A 213 -15.33 -7.02 2.77
N VAL A 214 -14.32 -7.84 3.05
CA VAL A 214 -13.58 -7.79 4.31
C VAL A 214 -12.50 -6.74 4.18
N ASP A 215 -12.59 -5.69 5.00
CA ASP A 215 -11.78 -4.49 4.91
C ASP A 215 -10.48 -4.63 5.72
N TYR A 216 -9.39 -4.99 5.06
CA TYR A 216 -8.03 -4.93 5.62
C TYR A 216 -7.32 -3.60 5.34
N GLY A 217 -7.99 -2.65 4.70
CA GLY A 217 -7.48 -1.39 4.18
C GLY A 217 -7.87 -1.22 2.72
N VAL A 218 -9.18 -1.36 2.44
CA VAL A 218 -9.72 -1.42 1.09
C VAL A 218 -9.55 -0.09 0.35
N LYS A 219 -9.02 -0.16 -0.87
CA LYS A 219 -9.02 0.96 -1.81
C LYS A 219 -10.42 1.17 -2.39
N ARG A 220 -10.82 2.44 -2.51
CA ARG A 220 -12.14 2.80 -3.07
C ARG A 220 -12.35 2.25 -4.47
N ASN A 221 -11.30 2.19 -5.30
CA ASN A 221 -11.46 1.70 -6.66
C ASN A 221 -11.83 0.20 -6.75
N ILE A 222 -11.47 -0.60 -5.75
CA ILE A 222 -11.97 -1.98 -5.61
C ILE A 222 -13.49 -1.98 -5.45
N LEU A 223 -14.01 -1.13 -4.56
CA LEU A 223 -15.45 -1.00 -4.33
C LEU A 223 -16.18 -0.46 -5.56
N ARG A 224 -15.58 0.52 -6.25
CA ARG A 224 -16.13 1.09 -7.50
C ARG A 224 -16.25 0.06 -8.61
N LEU A 225 -15.26 -0.80 -8.78
CA LEU A 225 -15.29 -1.87 -9.78
C LEU A 225 -16.32 -2.94 -9.44
N LEU A 226 -16.45 -3.32 -8.17
CA LEU A 226 -17.50 -4.23 -7.73
C LEU A 226 -18.90 -3.63 -7.94
N ALA A 227 -19.12 -2.36 -7.59
CA ALA A 227 -20.38 -1.67 -7.85
C ALA A 227 -20.69 -1.63 -9.35
N GLY A 228 -19.67 -1.33 -10.18
CA GLY A 228 -19.78 -1.32 -11.65
C GLY A 228 -20.11 -2.67 -12.25
N SER A 229 -19.74 -3.79 -11.61
CA SER A 229 -20.10 -5.16 -12.03
C SER A 229 -21.53 -5.57 -11.63
N GLY A 230 -22.28 -4.69 -10.96
CA GLY A 230 -23.66 -4.90 -10.53
C GLY A 230 -23.80 -5.44 -9.10
N ALA A 231 -22.80 -5.29 -8.24
CA ALA A 231 -22.87 -5.75 -6.86
C ALA A 231 -23.60 -4.77 -5.94
N GLU A 232 -24.42 -5.29 -5.03
CA GLU A 232 -24.73 -4.68 -3.74
C GLU A 232 -23.53 -4.93 -2.82
N ILE A 233 -22.91 -3.87 -2.30
CA ILE A 233 -21.66 -4.00 -1.54
C ILE A 233 -21.90 -3.72 -0.07
N ILE A 234 -21.47 -4.66 0.78
CA ILE A 234 -21.42 -4.52 2.22
C ILE A 234 -19.95 -4.67 2.64
N VAL A 235 -19.38 -3.66 3.24
CA VAL A 235 -18.02 -3.65 3.75
C VAL A 235 -18.05 -3.93 5.25
N VAL A 236 -17.27 -4.92 5.69
CA VAL A 236 -17.20 -5.35 7.10
C VAL A 236 -15.77 -5.21 7.63
N PRO A 237 -15.59 -4.96 8.95
CA PRO A 237 -14.26 -4.84 9.55
C PRO A 237 -13.38 -6.09 9.37
N ALA A 238 -12.06 -5.88 9.37
CA ALA A 238 -11.05 -6.94 9.25
C ALA A 238 -11.23 -8.10 10.24
N SER A 239 -11.70 -7.81 11.46
CA SER A 239 -11.90 -8.78 12.54
C SER A 239 -13.24 -9.51 12.52
N SER A 240 -14.05 -9.32 11.46
CA SER A 240 -15.35 -10.01 11.32
C SER A 240 -15.18 -11.54 11.28
N THR A 241 -16.06 -12.25 11.97
CA THR A 241 -16.09 -13.72 11.96
C THR A 241 -16.76 -14.26 10.69
N THR A 242 -16.68 -15.58 10.46
CA THR A 242 -17.42 -16.24 9.37
C THR A 242 -18.93 -15.97 9.51
N GLU A 243 -19.46 -16.04 10.71
CA GLU A 243 -20.87 -15.82 11.02
C GLU A 243 -21.29 -14.38 10.72
N ASP A 244 -20.43 -13.39 11.06
CA ASP A 244 -20.71 -11.99 10.76
C ASP A 244 -20.79 -11.76 9.25
N VAL A 245 -19.85 -12.31 8.48
CA VAL A 245 -19.84 -12.22 7.02
C VAL A 245 -21.07 -12.93 6.42
N MET A 246 -21.34 -14.17 6.84
CA MET A 246 -22.42 -14.99 6.30
C MET A 246 -23.83 -14.49 6.67
N ARG A 247 -23.97 -13.73 7.77
CA ARG A 247 -25.24 -13.07 8.15
C ARG A 247 -25.76 -12.15 7.05
N HIS A 248 -24.87 -11.58 6.25
CA HIS A 248 -25.22 -10.72 5.10
C HIS A 248 -25.61 -11.51 3.86
N LYS A 249 -25.59 -12.86 3.89
CA LYS A 249 -25.95 -13.75 2.77
C LYS A 249 -25.20 -13.37 1.48
N PRO A 250 -23.84 -13.39 1.49
CA PRO A 250 -23.05 -13.04 0.33
C PRO A 250 -23.21 -14.05 -0.81
N HIS A 251 -23.28 -13.57 -2.05
CA HIS A 251 -23.09 -14.41 -3.22
C HIS A 251 -21.59 -14.63 -3.49
N GLY A 252 -20.74 -13.66 -3.11
CA GLY A 252 -19.29 -13.76 -3.11
C GLY A 252 -18.66 -12.88 -2.02
N VAL A 253 -17.45 -13.25 -1.58
CA VAL A 253 -16.67 -12.48 -0.59
C VAL A 253 -15.36 -12.01 -1.20
N LEU A 254 -15.07 -10.73 -1.07
CA LEU A 254 -13.78 -10.15 -1.46
C LEU A 254 -12.94 -9.90 -0.20
N LEU A 255 -11.70 -10.40 -0.22
CA LEU A 255 -10.67 -10.11 0.78
C LEU A 255 -9.81 -8.97 0.23
N SER A 256 -9.86 -7.80 0.85
CA SER A 256 -9.25 -6.60 0.29
C SER A 256 -7.71 -6.58 0.40
N ASN A 257 -7.11 -5.61 -0.25
CA ASN A 257 -5.74 -5.17 0.01
C ASN A 257 -5.60 -4.61 1.43
N GLY A 258 -4.36 -4.40 1.87
CA GLY A 258 -4.07 -3.79 3.16
C GLY A 258 -2.59 -3.85 3.53
N PRO A 259 -2.20 -3.17 4.63
CA PRO A 259 -0.84 -3.08 5.13
C PRO A 259 -0.48 -4.18 6.13
N GLY A 260 0.80 -4.23 6.49
CA GLY A 260 1.32 -5.01 7.60
C GLY A 260 1.76 -6.42 7.25
N ASP A 261 2.04 -7.20 8.30
CA ASP A 261 2.45 -8.59 8.17
C ASP A 261 1.22 -9.51 8.05
N PRO A 262 1.12 -10.27 6.93
CA PRO A 262 0.03 -11.23 6.78
C PRO A 262 -0.04 -12.28 7.89
N ALA A 263 1.07 -12.68 8.50
CA ALA A 263 1.04 -13.65 9.59
C ALA A 263 0.41 -13.07 10.87
N ALA A 264 0.60 -11.77 11.14
CA ALA A 264 -0.02 -11.09 12.28
C ALA A 264 -1.54 -10.92 12.08
N THR A 265 -1.96 -10.42 10.91
CA THR A 265 -3.37 -10.28 10.52
C THR A 265 -4.07 -11.64 10.43
N GLY A 266 -3.33 -12.68 10.03
CA GLY A 266 -3.81 -14.06 9.88
C GLY A 266 -4.36 -14.67 11.16
N GLN A 267 -3.99 -14.20 12.34
CA GLN A 267 -4.48 -14.76 13.61
C GLN A 267 -6.02 -14.80 13.70
N TYR A 268 -6.69 -13.78 13.16
CA TYR A 268 -8.17 -13.73 13.12
C TYR A 268 -8.73 -13.96 11.71
N ALA A 269 -7.99 -13.58 10.67
CA ALA A 269 -8.47 -13.71 9.29
C ALA A 269 -8.48 -15.16 8.80
N ILE A 270 -7.49 -15.98 9.16
CA ILE A 270 -7.39 -17.38 8.71
C ILE A 270 -8.60 -18.22 9.13
N PRO A 271 -9.06 -18.23 10.40
CA PRO A 271 -10.26 -18.97 10.78
C PRO A 271 -11.50 -18.55 10.00
N MET A 272 -11.68 -17.23 9.81
CA MET A 272 -12.80 -16.68 9.04
C MET A 272 -12.77 -17.17 7.59
N ILE A 273 -11.61 -17.06 6.91
CA ILE A 273 -11.45 -17.47 5.51
C ILE A 273 -11.68 -18.98 5.36
N ARG A 274 -11.20 -19.82 6.29
CA ARG A 274 -11.45 -21.27 6.28
C ARG A 274 -12.94 -21.56 6.37
N GLY A 275 -13.68 -20.87 7.24
CA GLY A 275 -15.14 -21.01 7.31
C GLY A 275 -15.84 -20.63 6.00
N LEU A 276 -15.38 -19.61 5.27
CA LEU A 276 -15.89 -19.27 3.94
C LEU A 276 -15.59 -20.37 2.90
N ILE A 277 -14.39 -20.95 2.95
CA ILE A 277 -13.99 -22.06 2.07
C ILE A 277 -14.89 -23.27 2.33
N ASP A 278 -15.14 -23.61 3.60
CA ASP A 278 -16.01 -24.74 3.99
C ASP A 278 -17.46 -24.49 3.59
N ALA A 279 -17.94 -23.25 3.67
CA ALA A 279 -19.25 -22.82 3.20
C ALA A 279 -19.36 -22.73 1.67
N GLN A 280 -18.29 -23.03 0.94
CA GLN A 280 -18.21 -23.00 -0.52
C GLN A 280 -18.61 -21.64 -1.14
N VAL A 281 -18.35 -20.55 -0.44
CA VAL A 281 -18.59 -19.19 -0.97
C VAL A 281 -17.50 -18.85 -2.00
N PRO A 282 -17.84 -18.27 -3.16
CA PRO A 282 -16.85 -17.66 -4.06
C PRO A 282 -16.01 -16.61 -3.33
N VAL A 283 -14.68 -16.75 -3.42
CA VAL A 283 -13.74 -15.84 -2.76
C VAL A 283 -12.76 -15.25 -3.76
N PHE A 284 -12.60 -13.93 -3.72
CA PHE A 284 -11.56 -13.22 -4.45
C PHE A 284 -10.66 -12.45 -3.48
N GLY A 285 -9.34 -12.72 -3.50
CA GLY A 285 -8.36 -12.04 -2.65
C GLY A 285 -7.46 -11.11 -3.45
N ILE A 286 -7.23 -9.89 -2.94
CA ILE A 286 -6.36 -8.88 -3.57
C ILE A 286 -5.24 -8.51 -2.59
N CYS A 287 -3.98 -8.60 -3.02
CA CYS A 287 -2.78 -8.19 -2.31
C CYS A 287 -2.68 -8.83 -0.91
N LEU A 288 -2.98 -8.14 0.19
CA LEU A 288 -3.05 -8.77 1.52
C LEU A 288 -4.09 -9.90 1.56
N GLY A 289 -5.25 -9.72 0.91
CA GLY A 289 -6.27 -10.77 0.79
C GLY A 289 -5.78 -12.03 0.07
N HIS A 290 -4.88 -11.88 -0.92
CA HIS A 290 -4.21 -13.02 -1.54
C HIS A 290 -3.28 -13.75 -0.55
N GLN A 291 -2.50 -13.00 0.23
CA GLN A 291 -1.61 -13.56 1.24
C GLN A 291 -2.40 -14.26 2.35
N MET A 292 -3.50 -13.66 2.81
CA MET A 292 -4.42 -14.29 3.77
C MET A 292 -5.02 -15.59 3.24
N LEU A 293 -5.45 -15.61 1.97
CA LEU A 293 -5.96 -16.82 1.33
C LEU A 293 -4.88 -17.90 1.25
N GLY A 294 -3.65 -17.53 0.86
CA GLY A 294 -2.50 -18.44 0.84
C GLY A 294 -2.25 -19.09 2.20
N LEU A 295 -2.25 -18.31 3.28
CA LEU A 295 -2.10 -18.80 4.66
C LEU A 295 -3.27 -19.68 5.10
N ALA A 296 -4.52 -19.28 4.80
CA ALA A 296 -5.72 -20.05 5.15
C ALA A 296 -5.74 -21.43 4.48
N LEU A 297 -5.20 -21.54 3.28
CA LEU A 297 -5.05 -22.79 2.54
C LEU A 297 -3.90 -23.66 3.04
N GLY A 298 -3.04 -23.15 3.94
CA GLY A 298 -1.92 -23.90 4.55
C GLY A 298 -0.54 -23.58 3.95
N GLY A 299 -0.45 -22.62 3.05
CA GLY A 299 0.81 -22.04 2.57
C GLY A 299 1.49 -21.15 3.61
N ARG A 300 2.61 -20.58 3.24
CA ARG A 300 3.37 -19.60 4.05
C ARG A 300 3.61 -18.33 3.28
N THR A 301 3.86 -17.25 4.02
CA THR A 301 4.32 -15.97 3.47
C THR A 301 5.72 -15.67 3.94
N ARG A 302 6.44 -14.84 3.19
CA ARG A 302 7.77 -14.36 3.56
C ARG A 302 7.92 -12.88 3.22
N LYS A 303 8.70 -12.15 4.01
CA LYS A 303 9.08 -10.76 3.71
C LYS A 303 10.05 -10.73 2.54
N MET A 304 9.87 -9.75 1.66
CA MET A 304 10.75 -9.47 0.53
C MET A 304 11.81 -8.45 0.93
N ALA A 305 12.98 -8.51 0.30
CA ALA A 305 14.07 -7.57 0.59
C ALA A 305 13.71 -6.13 0.20
N GLN A 306 13.08 -5.93 -0.95
CA GLN A 306 12.74 -4.59 -1.48
C GLN A 306 11.26 -4.40 -1.81
N GLY A 307 10.45 -5.46 -1.77
CA GLY A 307 9.05 -5.43 -2.17
C GLY A 307 8.84 -5.10 -3.65
N HIS A 308 7.58 -5.00 -4.04
CA HIS A 308 7.17 -4.52 -5.35
C HIS A 308 6.28 -3.29 -5.17
N HIS A 309 6.72 -2.14 -5.72
CA HIS A 309 6.00 -0.88 -5.60
C HIS A 309 6.09 -0.11 -6.92
N GLY A 310 4.99 -0.02 -7.63
CA GLY A 310 4.90 0.68 -8.92
C GLY A 310 3.71 0.23 -9.76
N ALA A 311 3.49 0.92 -10.86
CA ALA A 311 2.35 0.70 -11.76
C ALA A 311 2.78 0.11 -13.13
N ASN A 312 3.94 -0.54 -13.20
CA ASN A 312 4.55 -1.01 -14.45
C ASN A 312 5.18 -2.41 -14.30
N HIS A 313 4.60 -3.26 -13.45
CA HIS A 313 5.10 -4.62 -13.21
C HIS A 313 4.53 -5.60 -14.22
N PRO A 314 5.37 -6.31 -15.00
CA PRO A 314 4.91 -7.36 -15.90
C PRO A 314 4.64 -8.65 -15.14
N VAL A 315 3.43 -9.17 -15.27
CA VAL A 315 2.97 -10.42 -14.68
C VAL A 315 2.52 -11.35 -15.80
N LYS A 316 2.94 -12.60 -15.73
CA LYS A 316 2.50 -13.63 -16.68
C LYS A 316 1.38 -14.46 -16.06
N ASP A 317 0.26 -14.53 -16.75
CA ASP A 317 -0.78 -15.54 -16.54
C ASP A 317 -0.29 -16.89 -17.07
N LEU A 318 -0.18 -17.86 -16.20
CA LEU A 318 0.33 -19.21 -16.52
C LEU A 318 -0.72 -20.07 -17.23
N GLU A 319 -2.01 -19.72 -17.15
CA GLU A 319 -3.09 -20.46 -17.80
C GLU A 319 -3.24 -20.06 -19.27
N THR A 320 -3.16 -18.75 -19.55
CA THR A 320 -3.33 -18.20 -20.90
C THR A 320 -2.02 -17.91 -21.62
N GLY A 321 -0.93 -17.76 -20.85
CA GLY A 321 0.38 -17.33 -21.36
C GLY A 321 0.48 -15.81 -21.60
N LYS A 322 -0.60 -15.04 -21.37
CA LYS A 322 -0.66 -13.59 -21.55
C LYS A 322 0.23 -12.89 -20.51
N VAL A 323 0.84 -11.79 -20.93
CA VAL A 323 1.54 -10.87 -20.03
C VAL A 323 0.69 -9.64 -19.83
N GLU A 324 0.47 -9.27 -18.58
CA GLU A 324 -0.27 -8.08 -18.16
C GLU A 324 0.68 -7.12 -17.44
N ILE A 325 0.47 -5.82 -17.62
CA ILE A 325 1.16 -4.80 -16.87
C ILE A 325 0.25 -4.35 -15.74
N VAL A 326 0.75 -4.47 -14.51
CA VAL A 326 -0.07 -4.31 -13.31
C VAL A 326 0.55 -3.35 -12.29
N SER A 327 -0.27 -2.86 -11.39
CA SER A 327 0.14 -2.11 -10.22
C SER A 327 0.44 -3.05 -9.07
N MET A 328 1.54 -2.80 -8.35
CA MET A 328 1.93 -3.56 -7.16
C MET A 328 2.30 -2.65 -6.00
N ASN A 329 1.93 -3.05 -4.79
CA ASN A 329 2.32 -2.42 -3.54
C ASN A 329 2.34 -3.46 -2.41
N HIS A 330 3.42 -4.22 -2.31
CA HIS A 330 3.56 -5.23 -1.26
C HIS A 330 5.01 -5.50 -0.88
N GLY A 331 5.26 -5.73 0.42
CA GLY A 331 6.56 -6.13 0.97
C GLY A 331 6.62 -7.61 1.39
N PHE A 332 5.52 -8.36 1.25
CA PHE A 332 5.42 -9.79 1.53
C PHE A 332 4.91 -10.54 0.30
N THR A 333 5.23 -11.82 0.19
CA THR A 333 4.77 -12.69 -0.89
C THR A 333 4.41 -14.08 -0.37
N VAL A 334 3.50 -14.75 -1.06
CA VAL A 334 3.21 -16.18 -0.81
C VAL A 334 4.38 -17.02 -1.31
N ASP A 335 4.85 -17.94 -0.47
CA ASP A 335 5.87 -18.90 -0.83
C ASP A 335 5.25 -20.06 -1.61
N ARG A 336 5.47 -20.08 -2.95
CA ARG A 336 4.89 -21.06 -3.86
C ARG A 336 5.18 -22.51 -3.50
N ASP A 337 6.36 -22.76 -2.94
CA ASP A 337 6.83 -24.12 -2.62
C ASP A 337 6.08 -24.73 -1.42
N THR A 338 5.33 -23.91 -0.71
CA THR A 338 4.49 -24.30 0.44
C THR A 338 3.02 -24.51 0.10
N LEU A 339 2.62 -24.23 -1.13
CA LEU A 339 1.22 -24.38 -1.55
C LEU A 339 0.80 -25.87 -1.53
N PRO A 340 -0.34 -26.21 -0.91
CA PRO A 340 -0.80 -27.60 -0.83
C PRO A 340 -1.34 -28.10 -2.18
N LYS A 341 -1.50 -29.42 -2.28
CA LYS A 341 -2.17 -30.06 -3.43
C LYS A 341 -3.57 -29.47 -3.62
N GLY A 342 -3.96 -29.21 -4.87
CA GLY A 342 -5.25 -28.60 -5.23
C GLY A 342 -5.25 -27.07 -5.22
N VAL A 343 -4.14 -26.45 -4.84
CA VAL A 343 -3.92 -25.00 -5.03
C VAL A 343 -2.92 -24.80 -6.14
N LYS A 344 -3.33 -24.12 -7.21
CA LYS A 344 -2.49 -23.82 -8.37
C LYS A 344 -2.02 -22.38 -8.35
N GLU A 345 -0.73 -22.18 -8.67
CA GLU A 345 -0.21 -20.89 -9.05
C GLU A 345 -0.77 -20.50 -10.42
N THR A 346 -1.31 -19.29 -10.52
CA THR A 346 -1.93 -18.79 -11.75
C THR A 346 -1.15 -17.66 -12.39
N HIS A 347 -0.44 -16.87 -11.60
CA HIS A 347 0.31 -15.71 -12.08
C HIS A 347 1.69 -15.65 -11.44
N VAL A 348 2.67 -15.13 -12.21
CA VAL A 348 4.06 -15.00 -11.78
C VAL A 348 4.66 -13.67 -12.22
N SER A 349 5.41 -13.02 -11.33
CA SER A 349 6.19 -11.82 -11.66
C SER A 349 7.30 -12.15 -12.66
N LEU A 350 7.40 -11.38 -13.74
CA LEU A 350 8.50 -11.54 -14.70
C LEU A 350 9.79 -10.83 -14.25
N PHE A 351 9.75 -10.04 -13.15
CA PHE A 351 10.97 -9.43 -12.62
C PHE A 351 11.81 -10.40 -11.78
N ASP A 352 11.17 -11.22 -10.95
CA ASP A 352 11.87 -12.06 -9.97
C ASP A 352 11.27 -13.46 -9.79
N GLY A 353 10.23 -13.78 -10.54
CA GLY A 353 9.56 -15.06 -10.49
C GLY A 353 8.72 -15.30 -9.23
N THR A 354 8.44 -14.29 -8.41
CA THR A 354 7.57 -14.45 -7.24
C THR A 354 6.13 -14.79 -7.62
N ASN A 355 5.41 -15.47 -6.72
CA ASN A 355 4.00 -15.79 -6.88
C ASN A 355 3.17 -14.49 -6.96
N CYS A 356 2.30 -14.39 -7.97
CA CYS A 356 1.40 -13.27 -8.17
C CYS A 356 -0.08 -13.67 -8.27
N GLY A 357 -0.40 -14.95 -8.06
CA GLY A 357 -1.79 -15.39 -8.04
C GLY A 357 -1.92 -16.88 -7.79
N ILE A 358 -3.01 -17.26 -7.13
CA ILE A 358 -3.37 -18.64 -6.85
C ILE A 358 -4.87 -18.87 -7.11
N ARG A 359 -5.24 -20.13 -7.36
CA ARG A 359 -6.63 -20.58 -7.36
C ARG A 359 -6.78 -21.97 -6.73
N VAL A 360 -7.94 -22.27 -6.19
CA VAL A 360 -8.30 -23.59 -5.71
C VAL A 360 -8.98 -24.38 -6.83
N GLU A 361 -8.47 -25.57 -7.14
CA GLU A 361 -9.01 -26.41 -8.20
C GLU A 361 -10.45 -26.82 -7.89
N GLY A 362 -11.32 -26.75 -8.91
CA GLY A 362 -12.73 -27.12 -8.80
C GLY A 362 -13.58 -26.20 -7.92
N ARG A 363 -13.06 -25.04 -7.51
CA ARG A 363 -13.78 -24.05 -6.69
C ARG A 363 -13.67 -22.66 -7.27
N ASN A 364 -14.67 -21.82 -6.99
CA ASN A 364 -14.68 -20.39 -7.33
C ASN A 364 -13.90 -19.57 -6.30
N ILE A 365 -12.63 -19.96 -6.05
CA ILE A 365 -11.75 -19.32 -5.07
C ILE A 365 -10.42 -19.02 -5.78
N PHE A 366 -10.09 -17.74 -5.89
CA PHE A 366 -8.85 -17.29 -6.51
C PHE A 366 -8.37 -15.97 -5.91
N SER A 367 -7.13 -15.63 -6.15
CA SER A 367 -6.56 -14.38 -5.67
C SER A 367 -5.36 -13.93 -6.51
N VAL A 368 -5.04 -12.63 -6.44
CA VAL A 368 -3.88 -12.03 -7.07
C VAL A 368 -3.12 -11.15 -6.09
N GLN A 369 -1.78 -11.14 -6.21
CA GLN A 369 -0.90 -10.35 -5.37
C GLN A 369 -0.87 -8.88 -5.78
N TYR A 370 -1.11 -8.61 -7.04
CA TYR A 370 -1.14 -7.26 -7.61
C TYR A 370 -2.52 -6.61 -7.42
N HIS A 371 -2.62 -5.35 -7.82
CA HIS A 371 -3.82 -4.53 -7.72
C HIS A 371 -4.57 -4.52 -9.07
N PRO A 372 -5.55 -5.41 -9.29
CA PRO A 372 -6.30 -5.46 -10.54
C PRO A 372 -7.21 -4.24 -10.73
N GLU A 373 -7.50 -3.52 -9.64
CA GLU A 373 -8.27 -2.28 -9.66
C GLU A 373 -7.48 -1.09 -10.21
N ALA A 374 -6.16 -1.21 -10.38
CA ALA A 374 -5.27 -0.11 -10.70
C ALA A 374 -5.37 1.06 -9.69
N SER A 375 -5.55 2.29 -10.15
CA SER A 375 -5.68 3.51 -9.33
C SER A 375 -4.52 3.69 -8.32
N PRO A 376 -3.31 4.03 -8.83
CA PRO A 376 -3.01 4.23 -10.25
C PRO A 376 -2.63 2.93 -10.97
N GLY A 377 -2.60 2.97 -12.29
CA GLY A 377 -2.01 1.92 -13.11
C GLY A 377 -2.84 1.50 -14.31
N PRO A 378 -2.33 0.53 -15.08
CA PRO A 378 -3.02 -0.06 -16.22
C PRO A 378 -4.26 -0.87 -15.80
N MET A 379 -5.24 -0.93 -16.69
CA MET A 379 -6.51 -1.64 -16.48
C MET A 379 -6.52 -3.07 -17.08
N ASP A 380 -5.35 -3.63 -17.39
CA ASP A 380 -5.21 -4.93 -18.06
C ASP A 380 -5.94 -6.06 -17.32
N SER A 381 -6.06 -5.96 -16.01
CA SER A 381 -6.59 -7.01 -15.14
C SER A 381 -8.00 -6.73 -14.59
N HIS A 382 -8.70 -5.70 -15.07
CA HIS A 382 -10.08 -5.38 -14.65
C HIS A 382 -11.04 -6.56 -14.85
N TYR A 383 -10.82 -7.41 -15.85
CA TYR A 383 -11.62 -8.62 -16.12
C TYR A 383 -11.73 -9.59 -14.94
N LEU A 384 -10.82 -9.51 -13.95
CA LEU A 384 -10.89 -10.33 -12.74
C LEU A 384 -12.10 -10.00 -11.86
N PHE A 385 -12.58 -8.75 -11.91
CA PHE A 385 -13.82 -8.36 -11.24
C PHE A 385 -15.04 -8.97 -11.94
N ASP A 386 -15.06 -9.03 -13.28
CA ASP A 386 -16.11 -9.70 -14.04
C ASP A 386 -16.09 -11.22 -13.77
N ARG A 387 -14.90 -11.85 -13.77
CA ARG A 387 -14.73 -13.25 -13.38
C ARG A 387 -15.29 -13.55 -11.98
N PHE A 388 -15.05 -12.65 -11.01
CA PHE A 388 -15.59 -12.79 -9.66
C PHE A 388 -17.10 -12.61 -9.63
N ALA A 389 -17.62 -11.61 -10.35
CA ALA A 389 -19.06 -11.36 -10.46
C ALA A 389 -19.79 -12.57 -11.08
N ASP A 390 -19.24 -13.15 -12.15
CA ASP A 390 -19.81 -14.35 -12.80
C ASP A 390 -19.82 -15.53 -11.84
N ALA A 391 -18.73 -15.77 -11.10
CA ALA A 391 -18.69 -16.81 -10.07
C ALA A 391 -19.73 -16.60 -8.96
N ALA A 392 -19.91 -15.36 -8.50
CA ALA A 392 -20.88 -15.00 -7.47
C ALA A 392 -22.32 -15.16 -7.95
N LYS A 393 -22.63 -14.77 -9.19
CA LYS A 393 -23.97 -14.89 -9.80
C LYS A 393 -24.45 -16.34 -9.93
N THR A 394 -23.56 -17.33 -9.91
CA THR A 394 -23.99 -18.74 -9.88
C THR A 394 -24.70 -19.15 -8.59
N ARG A 395 -24.69 -18.29 -7.55
CA ARG A 395 -25.34 -18.50 -6.26
C ARG A 395 -26.60 -17.65 -6.03
N VAL A 396 -26.98 -16.82 -7.01
CA VAL A 396 -28.19 -15.98 -6.97
C VAL A 396 -29.45 -16.82 -7.07
#